data_8be60f19ebb5660e0d8975da9953713e
#
_entry.id   8be60f19ebb5660e0d8975da9953713e
#
_cell.length_a   1.000
_cell.length_b   1.000
_cell.length_c   1.000
_cell.angle_alpha   90.00
_cell.angle_beta   90.00
_cell.angle_gamma   90.00
#
_symmetry.space_group_name_H-M   'P 1'
#
loop_
_entity.id
_entity.type
_entity.pdbx_description
1 polymer ?
#
loop_
_entity_poly.entity_id
_entity_poly.type
_entity_poly.pdbx_seq_one_letter_code
_entity_poly.pdbx_strand_id
1 'polypeptide(L)'
;MTGVQTCALPILSRLKRQLEKYEEQLAESESRMSELQLEMMDPELSANYEQLMELQTKIDEENQVQESLLERMMETELELEEMETSESAFVRRQERY
;
A
#
# COMPACT_ATOMS: atom_id res chain seq x y z
N MET A 1 12.87 1.24 32.82
CA MET A 1 11.58 0.56 32.64
C MET A 1 10.92 0.94 31.33
N THR A 2 10.49 2.17 31.23
CA THR A 2 9.85 2.67 30.01
C THR A 2 10.79 2.70 28.81
N GLY A 3 12.10 2.77 29.04
CA GLY A 3 13.09 2.78 27.96
C GLY A 3 13.12 1.50 27.14
N VAL A 4 12.88 0.36 27.77
CA VAL A 4 12.87 -0.94 27.08
C VAL A 4 11.65 -1.05 26.17
N GLN A 5 10.50 -0.59 26.64
CA GLN A 5 9.28 -0.60 25.83
C GLN A 5 9.36 0.35 24.65
N THR A 6 10.01 1.52 24.84
CA THR A 6 10.17 2.49 23.77
C THR A 6 11.14 2.04 22.69
N CYS A 7 12.02 1.08 22.98
CA CYS A 7 12.91 0.53 21.97
C CYS A 7 12.19 -0.38 20.98
N ALA A 8 11.20 -1.14 21.45
CA ALA A 8 10.45 -2.06 20.60
C ALA A 8 9.28 -1.37 19.90
N LEU A 9 8.55 -0.51 20.61
CA LEU A 9 7.37 0.18 20.10
C LEU A 9 7.63 1.06 18.87
N PRO A 10 8.74 1.82 18.76
CA PRO A 10 8.96 2.67 17.59
C PRO A 10 9.06 1.91 16.28
N ILE A 11 9.58 0.69 16.28
CA ILE A 11 9.72 -0.11 15.06
C ILE A 11 8.34 -0.55 14.57
N LEU A 12 7.51 -1.08 15.44
CA LEU A 12 6.15 -1.50 15.11
C LEU A 12 5.29 -0.30 14.69
N SER A 13 5.39 0.81 15.41
CA SER A 13 4.67 2.03 15.06
C SER A 13 5.08 2.56 13.70
N ARG A 14 6.37 2.49 13.38
CA ARG A 14 6.89 2.94 12.10
C ARG A 14 6.33 2.11 10.95
N LEU A 15 6.30 0.79 11.10
CA LEU A 15 5.76 -0.12 10.09
C LEU A 15 4.26 0.10 9.90
N LYS A 16 3.51 0.27 10.98
CA LYS A 16 2.08 0.56 10.93
C LYS A 16 1.79 1.89 10.23
N ARG A 17 2.59 2.92 10.53
CA ARG A 17 2.46 4.23 9.87
C ARG A 17 2.78 4.14 8.39
N GLN A 18 3.76 3.35 8.01
CA GLN A 18 4.08 3.11 6.61
C GLN A 18 2.92 2.44 5.89
N LEU A 19 2.30 1.44 6.51
CA LEU A 19 1.12 0.79 5.95
C LEU A 19 -0.03 1.79 5.75
N GLU A 20 -0.30 2.61 6.75
CA GLU A 20 -1.34 3.63 6.66
C GLU A 20 -1.07 4.60 5.51
N LYS A 21 0.17 5.04 5.36
CA LYS A 21 0.57 5.92 4.26
C LYS A 21 0.36 5.25 2.90
N TYR A 22 0.74 3.99 2.78
CA TYR A 22 0.54 3.24 1.54
C TYR A 22 -0.93 3.07 1.24
N GLU A 23 -1.75 2.80 2.24
CA GLU A 23 -3.20 2.69 2.09
C GLU A 23 -3.81 4.01 1.63
N GLU A 24 -3.38 5.14 2.18
CA GLU A 24 -3.82 6.47 1.76
C GLU A 24 -3.42 6.75 0.32
N GLN A 25 -2.18 6.46 -0.04
CA GLN A 25 -1.68 6.64 -1.40
C GLN A 25 -2.42 5.76 -2.39
N LEU A 26 -2.72 4.53 -1.98
CA LEU A 26 -3.49 3.61 -2.80
C LEU A 26 -4.91 4.13 -3.03
N ALA A 27 -5.56 4.63 -1.99
CA ALA A 27 -6.90 5.22 -2.10
C ALA A 27 -6.91 6.43 -3.02
N GLU A 28 -5.90 7.29 -2.93
CA GLU A 28 -5.75 8.44 -3.83
C GLU A 28 -5.54 7.98 -5.28
N SER A 29 -4.71 6.96 -5.47
CA SER A 29 -4.45 6.40 -6.79
C SER A 29 -5.72 5.78 -7.38
N GLU A 30 -6.49 5.07 -6.60
CA GLU A 30 -7.78 4.50 -7.03
C GLU A 30 -8.76 5.59 -7.42
N SER A 31 -8.80 6.68 -6.66
CA SER A 31 -9.65 7.83 -6.95
C SER A 31 -9.27 8.48 -8.29
N ARG A 32 -7.98 8.68 -8.52
CA ARG A 32 -7.48 9.20 -9.80
C ARG A 32 -7.79 8.27 -10.95
N MET A 33 -7.64 6.97 -10.71
CA MET A 33 -7.95 5.95 -11.71
C MET A 33 -9.42 6.00 -12.11
N SER A 34 -10.33 6.16 -11.14
CA SER A 34 -11.76 6.29 -11.40
C SER A 34 -12.07 7.53 -12.24
N GLU A 35 -11.43 8.65 -11.93
CA GLU A 35 -11.59 9.88 -12.71
C GLU A 35 -11.10 9.71 -14.14
N LEU A 36 -9.94 9.08 -14.32
CA LEU A 36 -9.39 8.81 -15.64
C LEU A 36 -10.28 7.89 -16.46
N GLN A 37 -10.85 6.87 -15.83
CA GLN A 37 -11.78 5.95 -16.48
C GLN A 37 -13.06 6.66 -16.89
N LEU A 38 -13.58 7.57 -16.05
CA LEU A 38 -14.73 8.39 -16.38
C LEU A 38 -14.46 9.30 -17.56
N GLU A 39 -13.27 9.91 -17.61
CA GLU A 39 -12.87 10.72 -18.75
C GLU A 39 -12.79 9.92 -20.04
N MET A 40 -12.35 8.67 -19.97
CA MET A 40 -12.31 7.78 -21.13
C MET A 40 -13.70 7.46 -21.68
N MET A 41 -14.70 7.52 -20.84
CA MET A 41 -16.10 7.28 -21.27
C MET A 41 -16.73 8.50 -21.96
N ASP A 42 -16.07 9.65 -21.92
CA ASP A 42 -16.56 10.87 -22.53
C ASP A 42 -16.54 10.72 -24.06
N PRO A 43 -17.69 10.90 -24.75
CA PRO A 43 -17.75 10.78 -26.20
C PRO A 43 -16.93 11.85 -26.94
N GLU A 44 -16.74 13.01 -26.35
CA GLU A 44 -15.89 14.06 -26.94
C GLU A 44 -14.43 13.65 -26.98
N LEU A 45 -13.96 12.96 -25.92
CA LEU A 45 -12.61 12.46 -25.84
C LEU A 45 -12.38 11.27 -26.76
N SER A 46 -13.39 10.42 -26.96
CA SER A 46 -13.25 9.28 -27.85
C SER A 46 -13.08 9.69 -29.31
N ALA A 47 -13.46 10.92 -29.67
CA ALA A 47 -13.21 11.50 -30.99
C ALA A 47 -11.80 12.02 -31.16
N ASN A 48 -11.06 12.25 -30.08
CA ASN A 48 -9.70 12.77 -30.10
C ASN A 48 -8.69 11.70 -29.69
N TYR A 49 -8.03 11.13 -30.69
CA TYR A 49 -7.08 10.02 -30.50
C TYR A 49 -5.90 10.40 -29.63
N GLU A 50 -5.37 11.61 -29.76
CA GLU A 50 -4.23 12.05 -28.97
C GLU A 50 -4.56 12.13 -27.49
N GLN A 51 -5.73 12.66 -27.14
CA GLN A 51 -6.18 12.73 -25.75
C GLN A 51 -6.44 11.34 -25.18
N LEU A 52 -7.00 10.44 -25.98
CA LEU A 52 -7.18 9.04 -25.57
C LEU A 52 -5.85 8.37 -25.23
N MET A 53 -4.83 8.60 -26.07
CA MET A 53 -3.50 8.04 -25.84
C MET A 53 -2.87 8.60 -24.57
N GLU A 54 -3.02 9.90 -24.33
CA GLU A 54 -2.54 10.51 -23.09
C GLU A 54 -3.23 9.93 -21.86
N LEU A 55 -4.54 9.77 -21.92
CA LEU A 55 -5.32 9.17 -20.83
C LEU A 55 -4.89 7.72 -20.59
N GLN A 56 -4.70 6.96 -21.66
CA GLN A 56 -4.26 5.57 -21.55
C GLN A 56 -2.88 5.49 -20.89
N THR A 57 -1.97 6.40 -21.24
CA THR A 57 -0.65 6.48 -20.63
C THR A 57 -0.75 6.79 -19.14
N LYS A 58 -1.61 7.73 -18.77
CA LYS A 58 -1.85 8.07 -17.36
C LYS A 58 -2.43 6.89 -16.57
N ILE A 59 -3.36 6.16 -17.17
CA ILE A 59 -3.93 4.97 -16.56
C ILE A 59 -2.86 3.91 -16.34
N ASP A 60 -2.00 3.68 -17.33
CA ASP A 60 -0.91 2.73 -17.21
C ASP A 60 0.08 3.13 -16.12
N GLU A 61 0.40 4.42 -16.02
CA GLU A 61 1.27 4.95 -14.97
C GLU A 61 0.66 4.74 -13.58
N GLU A 62 -0.64 5.02 -13.43
CA GLU A 62 -1.34 4.80 -12.17
C GLU A 62 -1.40 3.32 -11.80
N ASN A 63 -1.60 2.44 -12.78
CA ASN A 63 -1.54 1.00 -12.55
C ASN A 63 -0.18 0.56 -12.00
N GLN A 64 0.90 1.09 -12.54
CA GLN A 64 2.25 0.80 -12.07
C GLN A 64 2.46 1.30 -10.65
N VAL A 65 1.96 2.49 -10.34
CA VAL A 65 2.02 3.05 -8.98
C VAL A 65 1.27 2.14 -8.01
N GLN A 66 0.07 1.70 -8.38
CA GLN A 66 -0.72 0.79 -7.55
C GLN A 66 -0.02 -0.53 -7.31
N GLU A 67 0.57 -1.12 -8.34
CA GLU A 67 1.33 -2.36 -8.22
C GLU A 67 2.52 -2.20 -7.29
N SER A 68 3.28 -1.11 -7.43
CA SER A 68 4.41 -0.81 -6.56
C SER A 68 3.97 -0.63 -5.11
N LEU A 69 2.86 0.09 -4.89
CA LEU A 69 2.32 0.30 -3.55
C LEU A 69 1.89 -1.02 -2.92
N LEU A 70 1.21 -1.87 -3.69
CA LEU A 70 0.78 -3.19 -3.21
C LEU A 70 1.97 -4.06 -2.82
N GLU A 71 3.02 -4.06 -3.62
CA GLU A 71 4.25 -4.80 -3.29
C GLU A 71 4.87 -4.31 -1.99
N ARG A 72 4.97 -3.00 -1.82
CA ARG A 72 5.51 -2.41 -0.59
C ARG A 72 4.63 -2.71 0.61
N MET A 73 3.32 -2.66 0.44
CA MET A 73 2.38 -3.02 1.50
C MET A 73 2.55 -4.47 1.90
N MET A 74 2.68 -5.38 0.95
CA MET A 74 2.90 -6.80 1.22
C MET A 74 4.21 -7.03 1.96
N GLU A 75 5.29 -6.39 1.54
CA GLU A 75 6.57 -6.47 2.23
C GLU A 75 6.49 -5.97 3.67
N THR A 76 5.82 -4.83 3.86
CA THR A 76 5.65 -4.25 5.19
C THR A 76 4.78 -5.15 6.08
N GLU A 77 3.71 -5.71 5.53
CA GLU A 77 2.87 -6.66 6.24
C GLU A 77 3.62 -7.91 6.64
N LEU A 78 4.47 -8.43 5.74
CA LEU A 78 5.31 -9.59 6.04
C LEU A 78 6.30 -9.29 7.17
N GLU A 79 6.90 -8.11 7.15
CA GLU A 79 7.80 -7.69 8.24
C GLU A 79 7.06 -7.60 9.57
N LEU A 80 5.85 -7.07 9.56
CA LEU A 80 5.01 -7.01 10.76
C LEU A 80 4.65 -8.40 11.25
N GLU A 81 4.23 -9.28 10.36
CA GLU A 81 3.91 -10.67 10.70
C GLU A 81 5.11 -11.41 11.27
N GLU A 82 6.28 -11.23 10.69
CA GLU A 82 7.50 -11.85 11.19
C GLU A 82 7.82 -11.41 12.61
N MET A 83 7.66 -10.13 12.91
CA MET A 83 7.86 -9.62 14.26
C MET A 83 6.84 -10.17 15.24
N GLU A 84 5.57 -10.15 14.87
CA GLU A 84 4.48 -10.68 15.70
C GLU A 84 4.57 -12.20 15.87
N THR A 85 4.87 -12.90 14.78
CA THR A 85 5.02 -14.35 14.78
C THR A 85 6.22 -14.78 15.63
N SER A 86 7.30 -14.03 15.58
CA SER A 86 8.49 -14.30 16.37
C SER A 86 8.18 -14.27 17.86
N GLU A 87 7.43 -13.25 18.31
CA GLU A 87 6.98 -13.18 19.70
C GLU A 87 6.01 -14.31 20.04
N SER A 88 5.05 -14.56 19.17
CA SER A 88 4.06 -15.62 19.36
C SER A 88 4.70 -17.00 19.38
N ALA A 89 5.67 -17.25 18.52
CA ALA A 89 6.39 -18.51 18.47
C ALA A 89 7.16 -18.77 19.76
N PHE A 90 7.76 -17.72 20.31
CA PHE A 90 8.49 -17.81 21.57
C PHE A 90 7.54 -18.16 22.72
N VAL A 91 6.41 -17.49 22.81
CA VAL A 91 5.39 -17.75 23.83
C VAL A 91 4.83 -19.16 23.69
N ARG A 92 4.55 -19.61 22.47
CA ARG A 92 4.03 -20.97 22.23
C ARG A 92 5.00 -22.05 22.65
N ARG A 93 6.30 -21.85 22.45
CA ARG A 93 7.33 -22.81 22.92
C ARG A 93 7.32 -22.95 24.43
N GLN A 94 7.13 -21.85 25.13
CA GLN A 94 7.03 -21.88 26.59
C GLN A 94 5.77 -22.58 27.05
N GLU A 95 4.65 -22.40 26.37
CA GLU A 95 3.38 -23.05 26.72
C GLU A 95 3.40 -24.54 26.50
N ARG A 96 4.18 -25.06 25.57
CA ARG A 96 4.28 -26.49 25.32
C ARG A 96 4.94 -27.25 26.46
N TYR A 97 5.73 -26.60 27.24
CA TYR A 97 6.39 -27.21 28.40
C TYR A 97 5.75 -26.77 29.70
#